data_b92f9b9db82910c5c0d8dd63e512683b
#
_entry.id   b92f9b9db82910c5c0d8dd63e512683b
#
_cell.length_a   1.000
_cell.length_b   1.000
_cell.length_c   1.000
_cell.angle_alpha   90.00
_cell.angle_beta   90.00
_cell.angle_gamma   90.00
#
_symmetry.space_group_name_H-M   'P 1'
#
loop_
_entity.id
_entity.type
_entity.pdbx_description
1 polymer ?
#
loop_
_entity_poly.entity_id
_entity_poly.type
_entity_poly.pdbx_seq_one_letter_code
_entity_poly.pdbx_strand_id
1 'polypeptide(L)'
;ARHANAMAKKLSDGLAAAGATVWHPTEANEVFVSFPDDAEGRLMSAGATYYPWITPGDPAGGTMRRLICSYATKEEDVDSFIAAARG
;
A
#
# COMPACT_ATOMS: atom_id res chain seq x y z
N ALA A 1 15.81 -7.92 -4.37
CA ALA A 1 14.69 -8.56 -3.69
C ALA A 1 14.61 -8.23 -2.21
N ARG A 2 15.75 -8.14 -1.51
CA ARG A 2 15.75 -7.85 -0.08
C ARG A 2 15.13 -6.49 0.25
N HIS A 3 15.48 -5.46 -0.50
CA HIS A 3 14.92 -4.13 -0.31
C HIS A 3 13.41 -4.11 -0.60
N ALA A 4 13.01 -4.71 -1.72
CA ALA A 4 11.59 -4.78 -2.09
C ALA A 4 10.77 -5.51 -1.03
N ASN A 5 11.29 -6.62 -0.51
CA ASN A 5 10.61 -7.39 0.53
C ASN A 5 10.51 -6.60 1.84
N ALA A 6 11.56 -5.86 2.20
CA ALA A 6 11.56 -5.02 3.39
C ALA A 6 10.53 -3.89 3.28
N MET A 7 10.42 -3.27 2.11
CA MET A 7 9.44 -2.22 1.88
C MET A 7 8.02 -2.76 1.93
N ALA A 8 7.78 -3.93 1.36
CA ALA A 8 6.46 -4.57 1.40
C ALA A 8 6.06 -4.91 2.83
N LYS A 9 7.00 -5.43 3.64
CA LYS A 9 6.73 -5.73 5.04
C LYS A 9 6.40 -4.47 5.82
N LYS A 10 7.15 -3.40 5.60
CA LYS A 10 6.91 -2.12 6.26
C LYS A 10 5.53 -1.56 5.91
N LEU A 11 5.16 -1.62 4.63
CA LEU A 11 3.82 -1.23 4.18
C LEU A 11 2.74 -2.06 4.86
N SER A 12 2.88 -3.38 4.83
CA SER A 12 1.91 -4.30 5.41
C SER A 12 1.69 -4.00 6.89
N ASP A 13 2.79 -3.90 7.66
CA ASP A 13 2.71 -3.65 9.10
C ASP A 13 2.12 -2.27 9.40
N GLY A 14 2.56 -1.25 8.68
CA GLY A 14 2.10 0.12 8.89
C GLY A 14 0.64 0.32 8.51
N LEU A 15 0.21 -0.28 7.39
CA LEU A 15 -1.18 -0.16 6.94
C LEU A 15 -2.13 -0.95 7.83
N ALA A 16 -1.73 -2.12 8.31
CA ALA A 16 -2.53 -2.88 9.26
C ALA A 16 -2.73 -2.08 10.55
N ALA A 17 -1.67 -1.44 11.03
CA ALA A 17 -1.74 -0.58 12.21
C ALA A 17 -2.61 0.67 11.97
N ALA A 18 -2.74 1.10 10.74
CA ALA A 18 -3.57 2.25 10.34
C ALA A 18 -5.06 1.87 10.16
N GLY A 19 -5.41 0.61 10.34
CA GLY A 19 -6.80 0.15 10.25
C GLY A 19 -7.19 -0.45 8.92
N ALA A 20 -6.25 -0.63 7.99
CA ALA A 20 -6.52 -1.27 6.72
C ALA A 20 -6.59 -2.78 6.88
N THR A 21 -7.32 -3.44 5.98
CA THR A 21 -7.34 -4.89 5.90
C THR A 21 -6.25 -5.33 4.92
N VAL A 22 -5.33 -6.17 5.40
CA VAL A 22 -4.17 -6.60 4.62
C VAL A 22 -4.24 -8.10 4.41
N TRP A 23 -4.03 -8.53 3.15
CA TRP A 23 -3.91 -9.94 2.78
C TRP A 23 -2.46 -10.21 2.41
N HIS A 24 -1.99 -11.41 2.76
CA HIS A 24 -0.62 -11.83 2.45
C HIS A 24 -0.61 -12.55 1.11
N PRO A 25 -0.06 -11.95 0.05
CA PRO A 25 0.01 -12.59 -1.26
C PRO A 25 1.14 -13.64 -1.30
N THR A 26 1.18 -14.35 -2.43
CA THR A 26 2.22 -15.35 -2.67
C THR A 26 3.62 -14.73 -2.78
N GLU A 27 3.68 -13.53 -3.34
CA GLU A 27 4.96 -12.84 -3.57
C GLU A 27 5.30 -11.96 -2.37
N ALA A 28 6.52 -12.06 -1.86
CA ALA A 28 6.93 -11.33 -0.66
C ALA A 28 7.02 -9.81 -0.86
N ASN A 29 7.11 -9.35 -2.10
CA ASN A 29 7.18 -7.92 -2.43
C ASN A 29 5.82 -7.31 -2.81
N GLU A 30 4.74 -8.08 -2.70
CA GLU A 30 3.39 -7.61 -2.98
C GLU A 30 2.57 -7.54 -1.70
N VAL A 31 1.65 -6.59 -1.66
CA VAL A 31 0.70 -6.43 -0.55
C VAL A 31 -0.67 -6.14 -1.15
N PHE A 32 -1.67 -6.93 -0.78
CA PHE A 32 -3.06 -6.63 -1.11
C PHE A 32 -3.71 -5.98 0.09
N VAL A 33 -4.35 -4.84 -0.11
CA VAL A 33 -4.91 -4.05 0.98
C VAL A 33 -6.24 -3.42 0.59
N SER A 34 -7.15 -3.36 1.56
CA SER A 34 -8.40 -2.64 1.44
C SER A 34 -8.46 -1.59 2.53
N PHE A 35 -8.85 -0.37 2.19
CA PHE A 35 -8.92 0.75 3.12
C PHE A 35 -10.37 1.06 3.48
N PRO A 36 -10.64 1.52 4.73
CA PRO A 36 -11.91 2.16 5.04
C PRO A 36 -12.13 3.39 4.14
N ASP A 37 -13.38 3.78 3.93
CA ASP A 37 -13.73 4.89 3.02
C ASP A 37 -13.02 6.19 3.35
N ASP A 38 -12.90 6.51 4.63
CA ASP A 38 -12.23 7.74 5.07
C ASP A 38 -10.73 7.71 4.77
N ALA A 39 -10.08 6.56 4.95
CA ALA A 39 -8.68 6.39 4.60
C ALA A 39 -8.47 6.47 3.08
N GLU A 40 -9.36 5.87 2.31
CA GLU A 40 -9.31 5.94 0.84
C GLU A 40 -9.39 7.40 0.38
N GLY A 41 -10.29 8.18 0.96
CA GLY A 41 -10.43 9.61 0.67
C GLY A 41 -9.16 10.40 0.99
N ARG A 42 -8.54 10.13 2.13
CA ARG A 42 -7.27 10.79 2.53
C ARG A 42 -6.14 10.44 1.56
N LEU A 43 -6.05 9.17 1.15
CA LEU A 43 -5.01 8.73 0.20
C LEU A 43 -5.18 9.39 -1.15
N MET A 44 -6.40 9.48 -1.66
CA MET A 44 -6.68 10.14 -2.92
C MET A 44 -6.33 11.62 -2.85
N SER A 45 -6.67 12.30 -1.76
CA SER A 45 -6.34 13.71 -1.55
C SER A 45 -4.84 13.96 -1.45
N ALA A 46 -4.10 12.98 -0.92
CA ALA A 46 -2.64 13.06 -0.82
C ALA A 46 -1.93 12.71 -2.13
N GLY A 47 -2.66 12.33 -3.18
CA GLY A 47 -2.05 11.98 -4.46
C GLY A 47 -1.46 10.58 -4.51
N ALA A 48 -2.00 9.64 -3.75
CA ALA A 48 -1.47 8.28 -3.68
C ALA A 48 -1.45 7.58 -5.04
N THR A 49 -2.34 7.95 -5.94
CA THR A 49 -2.41 7.36 -7.28
C THR A 49 -1.18 7.67 -8.15
N TYR A 50 -0.37 8.63 -7.74
CA TYR A 50 0.85 8.96 -8.47
C TYR A 50 2.03 8.03 -8.17
N TYR A 51 1.91 7.17 -7.17
CA TYR A 51 2.97 6.21 -6.86
C TYR A 51 2.89 5.03 -7.84
N PRO A 52 3.98 4.73 -8.56
CA PRO A 52 3.95 3.67 -9.58
C PRO A 52 3.77 2.26 -9.02
N TRP A 53 4.00 2.08 -7.72
CA TRP A 53 3.87 0.77 -7.08
C TRP A 53 2.43 0.48 -6.59
N ILE A 54 1.49 1.39 -6.86
CA ILE A 54 0.08 1.20 -6.49
C ILE A 54 -0.73 0.86 -7.74
N THR A 55 -1.42 -0.27 -7.71
CA THR A 55 -2.27 -0.69 -8.82
C THR A 55 -3.62 -1.19 -8.28
N PRO A 56 -4.68 -1.16 -9.10
CA PRO A 56 -5.92 -1.82 -8.72
C PRO A 56 -5.68 -3.30 -8.46
N GLY A 57 -6.19 -3.82 -7.35
CA GLY A 57 -6.02 -5.21 -6.97
C GLY A 57 -7.22 -6.08 -7.24
N ASP A 58 -8.37 -5.47 -7.53
CA ASP A 58 -9.62 -6.16 -7.77
C ASP A 58 -10.04 -5.98 -9.23
N PRO A 59 -10.04 -7.04 -10.05
CA PRO A 59 -10.45 -6.93 -11.44
C PRO A 59 -11.92 -6.55 -11.62
N ALA A 60 -12.74 -6.70 -10.58
CA ALA A 60 -14.13 -6.27 -10.61
C ALA A 60 -14.31 -4.78 -10.29
N GLY A 61 -13.23 -4.04 -10.04
CA GLY A 61 -13.29 -2.60 -9.78
C GLY A 61 -13.58 -2.21 -8.35
N GLY A 62 -13.32 -3.08 -7.38
CA GLY A 62 -13.46 -2.75 -5.97
C GLY A 62 -12.36 -1.84 -5.45
N THR A 63 -12.37 -1.58 -4.15
CA THR A 63 -11.42 -0.67 -3.49
C THR A 63 -10.10 -1.34 -3.08
N MET A 64 -9.96 -2.64 -3.35
CA MET A 64 -8.72 -3.35 -3.06
C MET A 64 -7.59 -2.82 -3.94
N ARG A 65 -6.44 -2.59 -3.33
CA ARG A 65 -5.23 -2.15 -4.03
C ARG A 65 -4.16 -3.23 -3.93
N ARG A 66 -3.39 -3.37 -4.99
CA ARG A 66 -2.19 -4.19 -4.99
C ARG A 66 -0.98 -3.28 -4.96
N LEU A 67 -0.16 -3.42 -3.94
CA LEU A 67 1.04 -2.61 -3.75
C LEU A 67 2.24 -3.50 -4.05
N ILE A 68 3.01 -3.14 -5.08
CA ILE A 68 4.17 -3.92 -5.51
C ILE A 68 5.43 -3.11 -5.27
N CYS A 69 6.27 -3.56 -4.35
CA CYS A 69 7.53 -2.91 -4.05
C CYS A 69 8.63 -3.48 -4.94
N SER A 70 9.60 -2.64 -5.26
CA SER A 70 10.74 -3.01 -6.09
C SER A 70 12.01 -2.44 -5.50
N TYR A 71 13.14 -2.67 -6.17
CA TYR A 71 14.41 -2.08 -5.78
C TYR A 71 14.36 -0.54 -5.83
N ALA A 72 13.45 0.03 -6.61
CA ALA A 72 13.31 1.48 -6.75
C ALA A 72 12.32 2.09 -5.76
N THR A 73 11.62 1.30 -4.96
CA THR A 73 10.68 1.80 -3.97
C THR A 73 11.44 2.51 -2.85
N LYS A 74 11.08 3.76 -2.58
CA LYS A 74 11.77 4.58 -1.56
C LYS A 74 11.06 4.46 -0.23
N GLU A 75 11.84 4.32 0.85
CA GLU A 75 11.29 4.22 2.20
C GLU A 75 10.50 5.47 2.57
N GLU A 76 10.96 6.66 2.14
CA GLU A 76 10.24 7.91 2.40
C GLU A 76 8.85 7.92 1.78
N ASP A 77 8.69 7.29 0.60
CA ASP A 77 7.39 7.18 -0.06
C ASP A 77 6.49 6.21 0.69
N VAL A 78 7.05 5.11 1.19
CA VAL A 78 6.33 4.15 2.02
C VAL A 78 5.83 4.83 3.29
N ASP A 79 6.69 5.60 3.95
CA ASP A 79 6.33 6.31 5.17
C ASP A 79 5.23 7.34 4.92
N SER A 80 5.33 8.10 3.83
CA SER A 80 4.32 9.10 3.46
C SER A 80 2.97 8.46 3.17
N PHE A 81 2.97 7.33 2.49
CA PHE A 81 1.76 6.59 2.19
C PHE A 81 1.08 6.08 3.46
N ILE A 82 1.85 5.49 4.36
CA ILE A 82 1.33 5.01 5.65
C ILE A 82 0.76 6.17 6.47
N ALA A 83 1.45 7.29 6.52
CA ALA A 83 0.99 8.47 7.25
C ALA A 83 -0.33 8.99 6.69
N ALA A 84 -0.49 9.03 5.37
CA ALA A 84 -1.73 9.46 4.73
C ALA A 84 -2.89 8.49 5.05
N ALA A 85 -2.61 7.19 5.08
CA ALA A 85 -3.63 6.19 5.42
C ALA A 85 -4.06 6.29 6.88
N ARG A 86 -3.12 6.64 7.76
CA ARG A 86 -3.40 6.74 9.20
C ARG A 86 -4.16 8.02 9.54
N GLY A 87 -3.97 9.07 8.78
CA GLY A 87 -4.57 10.38 9.05
C GLY A 87 -3.73 11.16 10.03
#